data_82adc9898f3363c86c110a080721ddae
#
_entry.id   82adc9898f3363c86c110a080721ddae
#
_cell.length_a   1.000
_cell.length_b   1.000
_cell.length_c   1.000
_cell.angle_alpha   90.00
_cell.angle_beta   90.00
_cell.angle_gamma   90.00
#
_symmetry.space_group_name_H-M   'P 1'
#
loop_
_entity.id
_entity.type
_entity.pdbx_description
1 polymer ?
#
loop_
_entity_poly.entity_id
_entity_poly.type
_entity_poly.pdbx_seq_one_letter_code
_entity_poly.pdbx_strand_id
1 'polypeptide(L)'
;MRTKYGYDGVICTDWLITADEGKTPDVFAGKSWGVEKLSVAERHYKVLMSGADQFGGNNAAGPVLEAYKMGVKEHGEAAMRQRFEQSAVRLLRNIFQVGLFENPYLDAEASTQTVGKPEYMKAGYDAQLKSIVLLKNKGKILPLQKGKTVYIPKRFTPAARDWFGNTAPEKLEYPVNMDLVKKYFNVTEDPSKADVALVFVKGPNSGVGYDKQDKEKGGNGYVPISLQYGSYTAENARAQSIAAGDPVVDPTNTNRSYKGKTVTAANIADLKTILDTKAAMATKPVIVSMALSNPAVVAEFEKEAECIIASFGVQDQALLDIVSGAAEPSALLPVQMPANMKTVEEQKEDVPHDMESYVDSEGNKYDFAFGLNWKGVINDSRTAKYKQKPKTALK
;
A
#
# COMPACT_ATOMS: atom_id res chain seq x y z
N MET A 1 -10.80 -16.30 8.95
CA MET A 1 -11.41 -16.23 7.61
C MET A 1 -12.39 -17.37 7.35
N ARG A 2 -12.00 -18.63 7.48
CA ARG A 2 -12.83 -19.78 7.11
C ARG A 2 -14.14 -19.82 7.89
N THR A 3 -14.09 -19.90 9.20
CA THR A 3 -15.28 -20.04 10.06
C THR A 3 -16.14 -18.77 10.04
N LYS A 4 -15.55 -17.60 10.21
CA LYS A 4 -16.29 -16.33 10.34
C LYS A 4 -16.90 -15.86 9.01
N TYR A 5 -16.19 -16.05 7.89
CA TYR A 5 -16.58 -15.52 6.58
C TYR A 5 -16.92 -16.60 5.54
N GLY A 6 -16.89 -17.88 5.91
CA GLY A 6 -17.16 -18.97 4.99
C GLY A 6 -16.17 -19.10 3.83
N TYR A 7 -14.96 -18.55 3.97
CA TYR A 7 -13.98 -18.59 2.89
C TYR A 7 -13.45 -20.01 2.69
N ASP A 8 -13.68 -20.57 1.52
CA ASP A 8 -13.26 -21.93 1.15
C ASP A 8 -12.26 -21.98 -0.02
N GLY A 9 -11.63 -20.85 -0.33
CA GLY A 9 -10.55 -20.79 -1.30
C GLY A 9 -9.17 -21.13 -0.70
N VAL A 10 -8.14 -21.13 -1.53
CA VAL A 10 -6.74 -21.31 -1.13
C VAL A 10 -6.26 -20.15 -0.29
N ILE A 11 -5.64 -20.43 0.86
CA ILE A 11 -4.86 -19.47 1.63
C ILE A 11 -3.39 -19.77 1.38
N CYS A 12 -2.72 -18.86 0.68
CA CYS A 12 -1.28 -18.88 0.46
C CYS A 12 -0.59 -17.92 1.43
N THR A 13 0.57 -18.29 1.95
CA THR A 13 1.39 -17.36 2.74
C THR A 13 2.04 -16.31 1.85
N ASP A 14 2.54 -15.25 2.45
CA ASP A 14 3.53 -14.40 1.80
C ASP A 14 4.85 -15.20 1.58
N TRP A 15 5.78 -14.62 0.82
CA TRP A 15 6.99 -15.28 0.37
C TRP A 15 7.99 -15.48 1.51
N LEU A 16 8.47 -16.74 1.64
CA LEU A 16 9.56 -17.14 2.54
C LEU A 16 9.36 -16.83 4.03
N ILE A 17 8.11 -16.68 4.50
CA ILE A 17 7.85 -16.38 5.92
C ILE A 17 8.26 -17.49 6.88
N THR A 18 8.44 -18.72 6.39
CA THR A 18 8.86 -19.87 7.18
C THR A 18 10.36 -20.16 7.08
N ALA A 19 11.06 -19.51 6.13
CA ALA A 19 12.50 -19.70 5.94
C ALA A 19 13.33 -18.95 6.99
N ASP A 20 14.56 -19.41 7.23
CA ASP A 20 15.50 -18.69 8.08
C ASP A 20 15.89 -17.35 7.47
N GLU A 21 16.17 -16.38 8.33
CA GLU A 21 16.67 -15.08 7.91
C GLU A 21 18.04 -15.23 7.23
N GLY A 22 18.16 -14.69 6.01
CA GLY A 22 19.41 -14.76 5.25
C GLY A 22 20.54 -13.95 5.88
N LYS A 23 21.79 -14.34 5.61
CA LYS A 23 22.98 -13.67 6.14
C LYS A 23 23.27 -12.32 5.47
N THR A 24 22.74 -12.08 4.29
CA THR A 24 22.84 -10.80 3.55
C THR A 24 21.48 -10.12 3.51
N PRO A 25 21.40 -8.79 3.37
CA PRO A 25 20.15 -8.09 3.16
C PRO A 25 19.61 -8.41 1.76
N ASP A 26 19.18 -9.64 1.58
CA ASP A 26 18.60 -10.15 0.34
C ASP A 26 17.08 -10.03 0.44
N VAL A 27 16.45 -9.53 -0.60
CA VAL A 27 15.01 -9.38 -0.68
C VAL A 27 14.29 -10.72 -0.58
N PHE A 28 14.97 -11.80 -1.00
CA PHE A 28 14.48 -13.17 -0.90
C PHE A 28 14.87 -13.88 0.40
N ALA A 29 15.50 -13.19 1.33
CA ALA A 29 15.80 -13.77 2.64
C ALA A 29 14.53 -14.16 3.39
N GLY A 30 14.62 -15.21 4.19
CA GLY A 30 13.54 -15.64 5.06
C GLY A 30 13.08 -14.54 6.01
N LYS A 31 11.79 -14.53 6.32
CA LYS A 31 11.15 -13.51 7.16
C LYS A 31 10.50 -14.16 8.39
N SER A 32 11.29 -14.91 9.12
CA SER A 32 10.85 -15.62 10.34
C SER A 32 10.62 -14.70 11.54
N TRP A 33 10.31 -13.44 11.29
CA TRP A 33 10.18 -12.41 12.30
C TRP A 33 9.13 -12.77 13.35
N GLY A 34 9.55 -12.79 14.61
CA GLY A 34 8.71 -13.15 15.73
C GLY A 34 8.71 -14.64 16.09
N VAL A 35 9.27 -15.50 15.24
CA VAL A 35 9.39 -16.94 15.44
C VAL A 35 10.78 -17.47 15.05
N GLU A 36 11.81 -16.63 15.18
CA GLU A 36 13.19 -16.93 14.77
C GLU A 36 13.76 -18.17 15.47
N LYS A 37 13.34 -18.44 16.73
CA LYS A 37 13.80 -19.58 17.51
C LYS A 37 13.20 -20.92 17.09
N LEU A 38 12.09 -20.91 16.34
CA LEU A 38 11.53 -22.13 15.78
C LEU A 38 12.37 -22.61 14.59
N SER A 39 12.45 -23.92 14.41
CA SER A 39 12.95 -24.50 13.18
C SER A 39 12.04 -24.21 12.00
N VAL A 40 12.55 -24.35 10.77
CA VAL A 40 11.76 -24.21 9.55
C VAL A 40 10.53 -25.14 9.56
N ALA A 41 10.69 -26.37 10.02
CA ALA A 41 9.59 -27.34 10.11
C ALA A 41 8.52 -26.94 11.13
N GLU A 42 8.91 -26.42 12.30
CA GLU A 42 7.97 -25.92 13.31
C GLU A 42 7.17 -24.70 12.80
N ARG A 43 7.82 -23.80 12.05
CA ARG A 43 7.12 -22.67 11.41
C ARG A 43 6.13 -23.15 10.35
N HIS A 44 6.51 -24.17 9.54
CA HIS A 44 5.60 -24.80 8.58
C HIS A 44 4.41 -25.42 9.30
N TYR A 45 4.66 -26.14 10.40
CA TYR A 45 3.60 -26.74 11.21
C TYR A 45 2.63 -25.68 11.76
N LYS A 46 3.14 -24.60 12.34
CA LYS A 46 2.33 -23.51 12.87
C LYS A 46 1.45 -22.86 11.78
N VAL A 47 2.00 -22.61 10.61
CA VAL A 47 1.27 -22.06 9.44
C VAL A 47 0.20 -23.04 8.94
N LEU A 48 0.55 -24.32 8.83
CA LEU A 48 -0.35 -25.39 8.41
C LEU A 48 -1.57 -25.49 9.35
N MET A 49 -1.30 -25.51 10.66
CA MET A 49 -2.37 -25.60 11.68
C MET A 49 -3.21 -24.33 11.77
N SER A 50 -2.69 -23.18 11.35
CA SER A 50 -3.46 -21.94 11.21
C SER A 50 -4.42 -21.94 10.01
N GLY A 51 -4.39 -22.97 9.14
CA GLY A 51 -5.33 -23.17 8.04
C GLY A 51 -4.84 -22.69 6.67
N ALA A 52 -3.55 -22.38 6.51
CA ALA A 52 -2.95 -22.10 5.20
C ALA A 52 -2.82 -23.40 4.37
N ASP A 53 -2.97 -23.30 3.07
CA ASP A 53 -2.97 -24.43 2.13
C ASP A 53 -1.71 -24.47 1.26
N GLN A 54 -1.01 -23.33 1.14
CA GLN A 54 0.15 -23.17 0.27
C GLN A 54 1.19 -22.25 0.92
N PHE A 55 2.46 -22.54 0.68
CA PHE A 55 3.60 -21.73 1.12
C PHE A 55 4.13 -20.90 -0.04
N GLY A 56 4.10 -19.58 0.07
CA GLY A 56 4.63 -18.68 -0.94
C GLY A 56 6.15 -18.73 -0.99
N GLY A 57 6.72 -18.78 -2.21
CA GLY A 57 8.17 -18.77 -2.43
C GLY A 57 8.94 -19.97 -1.88
N ASN A 58 8.27 -20.98 -1.35
CA ASN A 58 8.85 -22.16 -0.72
C ASN A 58 8.44 -23.42 -1.47
N ASN A 59 9.40 -24.13 -2.04
CA ASN A 59 9.17 -25.38 -2.79
C ASN A 59 9.84 -26.60 -2.15
N ALA A 60 10.37 -26.48 -0.92
CA ALA A 60 11.00 -27.57 -0.21
C ALA A 60 9.95 -28.52 0.41
N ALA A 61 9.90 -29.76 -0.03
CA ALA A 61 9.00 -30.77 0.52
C ALA A 61 9.37 -31.23 1.94
N GLY A 62 10.68 -31.25 2.27
CA GLY A 62 11.18 -31.75 3.56
C GLY A 62 10.50 -31.12 4.79
N PRO A 63 10.50 -29.80 4.95
CA PRO A 63 9.85 -29.12 6.08
C PRO A 63 8.35 -29.40 6.19
N VAL A 64 7.66 -29.57 5.06
CA VAL A 64 6.22 -29.89 5.04
C VAL A 64 5.98 -31.33 5.54
N LEU A 65 6.82 -32.28 5.13
CA LEU A 65 6.75 -33.67 5.60
C LEU A 65 7.06 -33.78 7.10
N GLU A 66 8.02 -33.01 7.60
CA GLU A 66 8.31 -32.97 9.02
C GLU A 66 7.16 -32.31 9.81
N ALA A 67 6.59 -31.23 9.32
CA ALA A 67 5.39 -30.62 9.89
C ALA A 67 4.19 -31.61 9.93
N TYR A 68 4.01 -32.44 8.90
CA TYR A 68 3.04 -33.52 8.92
C TYR A 68 3.29 -34.51 10.05
N LYS A 69 4.54 -35.00 10.19
CA LYS A 69 4.92 -35.93 11.26
C LYS A 69 4.70 -35.33 12.65
N MET A 70 4.98 -34.06 12.84
CA MET A 70 4.69 -33.33 14.09
C MET A 70 3.19 -33.37 14.41
N GLY A 71 2.35 -33.04 13.42
CA GLY A 71 0.91 -33.06 13.56
C GLY A 71 0.36 -34.48 13.81
N VAL A 72 0.91 -35.50 13.16
CA VAL A 72 0.54 -36.90 13.43
C VAL A 72 0.82 -37.28 14.87
N LYS A 73 1.96 -36.87 15.42
CA LYS A 73 2.30 -37.11 16.83
C LYS A 73 1.34 -36.41 17.79
N GLU A 74 0.84 -35.23 17.46
CA GLU A 74 -0.02 -34.45 18.36
C GLU A 74 -1.51 -34.76 18.17
N HIS A 75 -1.98 -34.94 16.92
CA HIS A 75 -3.39 -35.05 16.58
C HIS A 75 -3.81 -36.41 15.99
N GLY A 76 -2.84 -37.27 15.67
CA GLY A 76 -3.08 -38.55 15.01
C GLY A 76 -3.08 -38.45 13.48
N GLU A 77 -2.82 -39.58 12.84
CA GLU A 77 -2.66 -39.69 11.38
C GLU A 77 -3.95 -39.32 10.63
N ALA A 78 -5.09 -39.79 11.11
CA ALA A 78 -6.39 -39.53 10.46
C ALA A 78 -6.72 -38.03 10.39
N ALA A 79 -6.46 -37.28 11.47
CA ALA A 79 -6.69 -35.83 11.51
C ALA A 79 -5.76 -35.07 10.56
N MET A 80 -4.47 -35.45 10.53
CA MET A 80 -3.50 -34.80 9.64
C MET A 80 -3.76 -35.16 8.18
N ARG A 81 -4.13 -36.40 7.86
CA ARG A 81 -4.55 -36.76 6.53
C ARG A 81 -5.74 -35.93 6.05
N GLN A 82 -6.78 -35.82 6.87
CA GLN A 82 -7.96 -34.98 6.56
C GLN A 82 -7.56 -33.52 6.33
N ARG A 83 -6.64 -32.97 7.16
CA ARG A 83 -6.15 -31.60 7.01
C ARG A 83 -5.44 -31.38 5.66
N PHE A 84 -4.63 -32.34 5.22
CA PHE A 84 -3.93 -32.28 3.93
C PHE A 84 -4.88 -32.48 2.76
N GLU A 85 -5.83 -33.40 2.87
CA GLU A 85 -6.86 -33.63 1.84
C GLU A 85 -7.72 -32.36 1.61
N GLN A 86 -8.07 -31.63 2.68
CA GLN A 86 -8.77 -30.35 2.55
C GLN A 86 -7.95 -29.31 1.76
N SER A 87 -6.65 -29.23 2.00
CA SER A 87 -5.78 -28.33 1.22
C SER A 87 -5.65 -28.79 -0.23
N ALA A 88 -5.48 -30.09 -0.46
CA ALA A 88 -5.41 -30.67 -1.81
C ALA A 88 -6.67 -30.37 -2.63
N VAL A 89 -7.86 -30.56 -2.04
CA VAL A 89 -9.13 -30.22 -2.68
C VAL A 89 -9.21 -28.74 -3.06
N ARG A 90 -8.77 -27.84 -2.18
CA ARG A 90 -8.78 -26.40 -2.47
C ARG A 90 -7.83 -26.03 -3.60
N LEU A 91 -6.62 -26.57 -3.58
CA LEU A 91 -5.60 -26.34 -4.62
C LEU A 91 -6.04 -26.88 -5.98
N LEU A 92 -6.57 -28.11 -6.01
CA LEU A 92 -7.03 -28.76 -7.25
C LEU A 92 -8.29 -28.09 -7.81
N ARG A 93 -9.17 -27.58 -6.96
CA ARG A 93 -10.41 -26.92 -7.41
C ARG A 93 -10.15 -25.82 -8.44
N ASN A 94 -9.13 -25.00 -8.27
CA ASN A 94 -8.79 -23.95 -9.21
C ASN A 94 -8.45 -24.51 -10.59
N ILE A 95 -7.74 -25.64 -10.63
CA ILE A 95 -7.34 -26.31 -11.87
C ILE A 95 -8.57 -26.88 -12.59
N PHE A 96 -9.47 -27.50 -11.84
CA PHE A 96 -10.74 -28.00 -12.39
C PHE A 96 -11.67 -26.88 -12.88
N GLN A 97 -11.78 -25.79 -12.11
CA GLN A 97 -12.65 -24.66 -12.46
C GLN A 97 -12.25 -23.94 -13.76
N VAL A 98 -10.97 -23.92 -14.09
CA VAL A 98 -10.48 -23.33 -15.36
C VAL A 98 -10.35 -24.36 -16.47
N GLY A 99 -10.75 -25.63 -16.24
CA GLY A 99 -10.80 -26.67 -17.26
C GLY A 99 -9.44 -27.19 -17.73
N LEU A 100 -8.39 -27.07 -16.90
CA LEU A 100 -7.03 -27.48 -17.32
C LEU A 100 -6.85 -28.98 -17.51
N PHE A 101 -7.72 -29.81 -16.93
CA PHE A 101 -7.69 -31.26 -17.18
C PHE A 101 -8.34 -31.61 -18.51
N GLU A 102 -9.34 -30.86 -18.94
CA GLU A 102 -10.05 -31.08 -20.22
C GLU A 102 -9.29 -30.39 -21.37
N ASN A 103 -8.73 -29.24 -21.13
CA ASN A 103 -7.99 -28.47 -22.14
C ASN A 103 -6.79 -27.77 -21.51
N PRO A 104 -5.61 -28.42 -21.41
CA PRO A 104 -4.41 -27.84 -20.83
C PRO A 104 -3.67 -26.86 -21.75
N TYR A 105 -4.09 -26.74 -23.02
CA TYR A 105 -3.43 -25.91 -24.00
C TYR A 105 -4.18 -24.61 -24.27
N LEU A 106 -3.45 -23.55 -24.45
CA LEU A 106 -3.98 -22.25 -24.88
C LEU A 106 -4.01 -22.17 -26.41
N ASP A 107 -5.09 -21.63 -26.94
CA ASP A 107 -5.14 -21.15 -28.31
C ASP A 107 -4.42 -19.80 -28.39
N ALA A 108 -3.26 -19.80 -29.05
CA ALA A 108 -2.40 -18.60 -29.15
C ALA A 108 -3.07 -17.50 -29.97
N GLU A 109 -3.81 -17.83 -31.01
CA GLU A 109 -4.53 -16.86 -31.85
C GLU A 109 -5.68 -16.22 -31.07
N ALA A 110 -6.54 -17.01 -30.43
CA ALA A 110 -7.62 -16.53 -29.58
C ALA A 110 -7.08 -15.72 -28.39
N SER A 111 -5.94 -16.10 -27.82
CA SER A 111 -5.27 -15.34 -26.76
C SER A 111 -4.80 -13.98 -27.25
N THR A 112 -4.18 -13.92 -28.42
CA THR A 112 -3.71 -12.66 -29.05
C THR A 112 -4.88 -11.72 -29.35
N GLN A 113 -6.02 -12.27 -29.79
CA GLN A 113 -7.23 -11.48 -30.03
C GLN A 113 -7.93 -11.04 -28.74
N THR A 114 -7.66 -11.70 -27.62
CA THR A 114 -8.31 -11.42 -26.31
C THR A 114 -7.50 -10.42 -25.49
N VAL A 115 -6.18 -10.58 -25.44
CA VAL A 115 -5.29 -9.69 -24.68
C VAL A 115 -5.28 -8.30 -25.30
N GLY A 116 -5.58 -7.29 -24.48
CA GLY A 116 -5.58 -5.90 -24.95
C GLY A 116 -6.76 -5.50 -25.81
N LYS A 117 -7.86 -6.28 -25.82
CA LYS A 117 -9.10 -5.87 -26.49
C LYS A 117 -9.52 -4.46 -26.10
N PRO A 118 -9.97 -3.61 -27.08
CA PRO A 118 -10.37 -2.23 -26.81
C PRO A 118 -11.38 -2.07 -25.66
N GLU A 119 -12.36 -2.96 -25.58
CA GLU A 119 -13.35 -2.93 -24.50
C GLU A 119 -12.74 -3.21 -23.13
N TYR A 120 -11.72 -4.09 -23.03
CA TYR A 120 -11.03 -4.38 -21.77
C TYR A 120 -10.09 -3.23 -21.38
N MET A 121 -9.38 -2.67 -22.36
CA MET A 121 -8.54 -1.50 -22.13
C MET A 121 -9.38 -0.30 -21.68
N LYS A 122 -10.55 -0.10 -22.30
CA LYS A 122 -11.49 0.95 -21.87
C LYS A 122 -12.01 0.70 -20.45
N ALA A 123 -12.42 -0.51 -20.13
CA ALA A 123 -12.91 -0.85 -18.80
C ALA A 123 -11.83 -0.61 -17.72
N GLY A 124 -10.57 -0.98 -18.01
CA GLY A 124 -9.42 -0.70 -17.15
C GLY A 124 -9.15 0.80 -16.99
N TYR A 125 -9.26 1.56 -18.07
CA TYR A 125 -9.11 3.02 -18.03
C TYR A 125 -10.24 3.70 -17.23
N ASP A 126 -11.50 3.32 -17.48
CA ASP A 126 -12.65 3.83 -16.71
C ASP A 126 -12.52 3.52 -15.21
N ALA A 127 -11.93 2.36 -14.85
CA ALA A 127 -11.65 2.03 -13.46
C ALA A 127 -10.57 2.94 -12.85
N GLN A 128 -9.54 3.28 -13.62
CA GLN A 128 -8.51 4.24 -13.17
C GLN A 128 -9.11 5.62 -12.90
N LEU A 129 -9.93 6.16 -13.80
CA LEU A 129 -10.64 7.42 -13.58
C LEU A 129 -11.50 7.40 -12.30
N LYS A 130 -12.19 6.29 -12.05
CA LYS A 130 -13.02 6.07 -10.85
C LYS A 130 -12.23 5.79 -9.57
N SER A 131 -10.92 5.66 -9.64
CA SER A 131 -10.04 5.46 -8.47
C SER A 131 -9.32 6.72 -8.02
N ILE A 132 -9.38 7.81 -8.79
CA ILE A 132 -8.73 9.07 -8.46
C ILE A 132 -9.62 9.87 -7.51
N VAL A 133 -9.12 10.12 -6.29
CA VAL A 133 -9.86 10.84 -5.24
C VAL A 133 -9.42 12.30 -5.22
N LEU A 134 -10.34 13.22 -5.38
CA LEU A 134 -10.10 14.63 -5.10
C LEU A 134 -10.34 14.90 -3.62
N LEU A 135 -9.27 15.27 -2.89
CA LEU A 135 -9.32 15.51 -1.44
C LEU A 135 -9.58 16.98 -1.12
N LYS A 136 -8.95 17.88 -1.85
CA LYS A 136 -9.04 19.33 -1.64
C LYS A 136 -9.16 20.05 -2.98
N ASN A 137 -10.01 21.08 -3.06
CA ASN A 137 -10.15 21.93 -4.24
C ASN A 137 -10.52 23.36 -3.80
N LYS A 138 -9.59 24.02 -3.10
CA LYS A 138 -9.77 25.37 -2.58
C LYS A 138 -9.99 26.36 -3.73
N GLY A 139 -10.98 27.21 -3.59
CA GLY A 139 -11.30 28.21 -4.60
C GLY A 139 -11.81 27.62 -5.94
N LYS A 140 -12.12 26.33 -6.01
CA LYS A 140 -12.56 25.63 -7.23
C LYS A 140 -11.58 25.80 -8.40
N ILE A 141 -10.29 25.66 -8.12
CA ILE A 141 -9.21 25.78 -9.11
C ILE A 141 -9.31 24.68 -10.16
N LEU A 142 -9.66 23.46 -9.73
CA LEU A 142 -9.96 22.37 -10.66
C LEU A 142 -11.44 22.38 -11.05
N PRO A 143 -11.75 22.04 -12.32
CA PRO A 143 -10.85 21.70 -13.41
C PRO A 143 -10.11 22.93 -13.97
N LEU A 144 -8.86 22.71 -14.39
CA LEU A 144 -8.10 23.77 -15.05
C LEU A 144 -8.69 24.10 -16.43
N GLN A 145 -8.86 25.39 -16.69
CA GLN A 145 -9.32 25.85 -17.99
C GLN A 145 -8.29 25.63 -19.08
N LYS A 146 -8.74 25.36 -20.29
CA LYS A 146 -7.90 25.22 -21.47
C LYS A 146 -7.03 26.48 -21.67
N GLY A 147 -5.78 26.27 -22.07
CA GLY A 147 -4.83 27.37 -22.33
C GLY A 147 -4.03 27.81 -21.10
N LYS A 148 -4.29 27.26 -19.93
CA LYS A 148 -3.45 27.51 -18.75
C LYS A 148 -2.03 27.05 -18.97
N THR A 149 -1.08 27.82 -18.45
CA THR A 149 0.35 27.49 -18.43
C THR A 149 0.70 26.81 -17.10
N VAL A 150 1.19 25.60 -17.16
CA VAL A 150 1.56 24.81 -15.98
C VAL A 150 3.06 24.74 -15.79
N TYR A 151 3.51 24.77 -14.55
CA TYR A 151 4.84 24.42 -14.11
C TYR A 151 4.82 23.03 -13.49
N ILE A 152 5.72 22.14 -13.91
CA ILE A 152 5.88 20.81 -13.33
C ILE A 152 7.34 20.67 -12.89
N PRO A 153 7.61 20.57 -11.58
CA PRO A 153 8.96 20.36 -11.09
C PRO A 153 9.44 18.95 -11.43
N LYS A 154 10.75 18.82 -11.66
CA LYS A 154 11.37 17.50 -11.69
C LYS A 154 11.32 16.88 -10.31
N ARG A 155 11.10 15.58 -10.26
CA ARG A 155 11.06 14.81 -9.02
C ARG A 155 12.40 14.09 -8.82
N PHE A 156 12.97 14.22 -7.62
CA PHE A 156 14.10 13.40 -7.21
C PHE A 156 13.61 12.03 -6.74
N THR A 157 14.20 10.98 -7.30
CA THR A 157 14.00 9.59 -6.86
C THR A 157 15.33 9.11 -6.29
N PRO A 158 15.42 8.75 -5.01
CA PRO A 158 16.66 8.25 -4.42
C PRO A 158 17.09 6.94 -5.06
N ALA A 159 18.38 6.62 -4.97
CA ALA A 159 18.87 5.30 -5.33
C ALA A 159 18.11 4.24 -4.53
N ALA A 160 17.72 3.18 -5.22
CA ALA A 160 16.96 2.09 -4.61
C ALA A 160 17.44 0.74 -5.12
N ARG A 161 17.28 -0.27 -4.29
CA ARG A 161 17.50 -1.65 -4.69
C ARG A 161 16.16 -2.26 -5.09
N ASP A 162 16.11 -2.88 -6.26
CA ASP A 162 14.91 -3.56 -6.71
C ASP A 162 14.72 -4.91 -6.01
N TRP A 163 13.60 -5.56 -6.31
CA TRP A 163 13.25 -6.87 -5.77
C TRP A 163 14.27 -7.97 -6.09
N PHE A 164 15.00 -7.85 -7.18
CA PHE A 164 16.03 -8.80 -7.61
C PHE A 164 17.43 -8.44 -7.11
N GLY A 165 17.55 -7.40 -6.29
CA GLY A 165 18.81 -6.95 -5.73
C GLY A 165 19.61 -6.01 -6.64
N ASN A 166 19.10 -5.62 -7.81
CA ASN A 166 19.75 -4.65 -8.69
C ASN A 166 19.61 -3.25 -8.12
N THR A 167 20.68 -2.48 -8.15
CA THR A 167 20.67 -1.09 -7.71
C THR A 167 20.26 -0.17 -8.85
N ALA A 168 19.16 0.55 -8.68
CA ALA A 168 18.80 1.68 -9.54
C ALA A 168 19.46 2.94 -8.97
N PRO A 169 20.17 3.74 -9.80
CA PRO A 169 20.77 5.00 -9.37
C PRO A 169 19.69 6.03 -9.03
N GLU A 170 20.08 7.06 -8.29
CA GLU A 170 19.23 8.23 -8.08
C GLU A 170 18.92 8.92 -9.40
N LYS A 171 17.76 9.55 -9.51
CA LYS A 171 17.30 10.25 -10.70
C LYS A 171 16.62 11.57 -10.35
N LEU A 172 16.81 12.54 -11.24
CA LEU A 172 16.07 13.81 -11.23
C LEU A 172 15.41 13.96 -12.60
N GLU A 173 14.15 13.58 -12.71
CA GLU A 173 13.42 13.53 -13.97
C GLU A 173 11.99 14.05 -13.83
N TYR A 174 11.33 14.37 -14.93
CA TYR A 174 9.91 14.70 -14.89
C TYR A 174 9.11 13.47 -14.45
N PRO A 175 8.21 13.64 -13.46
CA PRO A 175 7.43 12.54 -12.89
C PRO A 175 6.25 12.07 -13.76
N VAL A 176 6.04 12.72 -14.89
CA VAL A 176 4.93 12.51 -15.83
C VAL A 176 5.42 12.67 -17.26
N ASN A 177 4.74 12.04 -18.21
CA ASN A 177 5.06 12.18 -19.63
C ASN A 177 4.76 13.61 -20.12
N MET A 178 5.81 14.41 -20.34
CA MET A 178 5.70 15.82 -20.72
C MET A 178 5.08 16.03 -22.11
N ASP A 179 5.25 15.11 -23.05
CA ASP A 179 4.59 15.20 -24.37
C ASP A 179 3.08 14.96 -24.26
N LEU A 180 2.67 14.15 -23.30
CA LEU A 180 1.27 14.00 -22.98
C LEU A 180 0.73 15.28 -22.30
N VAL A 181 1.44 15.86 -21.33
CA VAL A 181 1.04 17.11 -20.65
C VAL A 181 0.80 18.24 -21.65
N LYS A 182 1.68 18.39 -22.64
CA LYS A 182 1.58 19.43 -23.70
C LYS A 182 0.31 19.30 -24.57
N LYS A 183 -0.34 18.14 -24.58
CA LYS A 183 -1.64 17.98 -25.25
C LYS A 183 -2.81 18.63 -24.48
N TYR A 184 -2.64 18.84 -23.19
CA TYR A 184 -3.64 19.41 -22.28
C TYR A 184 -3.38 20.87 -21.94
N PHE A 185 -2.10 21.25 -21.74
CA PHE A 185 -1.71 22.55 -21.17
C PHE A 185 -0.48 23.11 -21.86
N ASN A 186 -0.32 24.44 -21.81
CA ASN A 186 0.96 25.07 -22.06
C ASN A 186 1.92 24.72 -20.91
N VAL A 187 3.20 24.56 -21.20
CA VAL A 187 4.20 24.17 -20.20
C VAL A 187 5.31 25.23 -20.16
N THR A 188 5.75 25.55 -18.96
CA THR A 188 6.92 26.40 -18.72
C THR A 188 7.86 25.76 -17.70
N GLU A 189 9.17 25.99 -17.87
CA GLU A 189 10.17 25.62 -16.85
C GLU A 189 10.40 26.74 -15.81
N ASP A 190 9.84 27.92 -16.04
CA ASP A 190 9.92 29.07 -15.15
C ASP A 190 8.64 29.21 -14.31
N PRO A 191 8.68 28.92 -13.00
CA PRO A 191 7.49 28.99 -12.14
C PRO A 191 6.88 30.39 -12.11
N SER A 192 7.69 31.44 -12.34
CA SER A 192 7.19 32.81 -12.35
C SER A 192 6.25 33.08 -13.55
N LYS A 193 6.35 32.31 -14.62
CA LYS A 193 5.53 32.42 -15.85
C LYS A 193 4.34 31.45 -15.86
N ALA A 194 4.25 30.55 -14.91
CA ALA A 194 3.14 29.63 -14.82
C ALA A 194 1.89 30.29 -14.21
N ASP A 195 0.72 29.82 -14.58
CA ASP A 195 -0.55 30.13 -13.90
C ASP A 195 -0.73 29.27 -12.65
N VAL A 196 -0.22 28.01 -12.69
CA VAL A 196 -0.41 26.99 -11.66
C VAL A 196 0.74 25.98 -11.71
N ALA A 197 1.10 25.41 -10.56
CA ALA A 197 2.00 24.26 -10.53
C ALA A 197 1.23 22.94 -10.35
N LEU A 198 1.69 21.91 -11.08
CA LEU A 198 1.27 20.52 -10.89
C LEU A 198 2.46 19.73 -10.33
N VAL A 199 2.36 19.35 -9.07
CA VAL A 199 3.43 18.64 -8.34
C VAL A 199 3.02 17.17 -8.18
N PHE A 200 3.76 16.27 -8.82
CA PHE A 200 3.52 14.83 -8.74
C PHE A 200 4.50 14.20 -7.76
N VAL A 201 3.98 13.58 -6.72
CA VAL A 201 4.77 12.93 -5.65
C VAL A 201 4.24 11.54 -5.34
N LYS A 202 5.01 10.77 -4.59
CA LYS A 202 4.55 9.49 -4.00
C LYS A 202 4.31 9.68 -2.51
N GLY A 203 3.38 8.93 -1.94
CA GLY A 203 3.19 8.90 -0.49
C GLY A 203 4.48 8.54 0.24
N PRO A 204 4.59 8.88 1.54
CA PRO A 204 5.78 8.60 2.35
C PRO A 204 6.15 7.11 2.32
N ASN A 205 7.43 6.81 2.15
CA ASN A 205 7.96 5.45 2.17
C ASN A 205 9.10 5.36 3.17
N SER A 206 8.84 4.78 4.33
CA SER A 206 9.81 4.58 5.41
C SER A 206 10.25 3.10 5.56
N GLY A 207 9.95 2.26 4.58
CA GLY A 207 10.30 0.84 4.58
C GLY A 207 9.19 -0.07 5.12
N VAL A 208 9.59 -1.24 5.60
CA VAL A 208 8.69 -2.35 5.93
C VAL A 208 8.56 -2.63 7.44
N GLY A 209 9.09 -1.77 8.29
CA GLY A 209 9.02 -1.93 9.75
C GLY A 209 10.07 -2.87 10.34
N TYR A 210 11.02 -3.34 9.54
CA TYR A 210 12.15 -4.14 9.99
C TYR A 210 13.44 -3.70 9.29
N ASP A 211 14.50 -3.48 10.10
CA ASP A 211 15.83 -3.13 9.64
C ASP A 211 16.84 -4.10 10.21
N LYS A 212 17.44 -4.90 9.32
CA LYS A 212 18.48 -5.85 9.69
C LYS A 212 19.73 -5.16 10.26
N GLN A 213 20.05 -3.95 9.79
CA GLN A 213 21.20 -3.20 10.30
C GLN A 213 20.99 -2.74 11.74
N ASP A 214 19.74 -2.43 12.14
CA ASP A 214 19.43 -2.16 13.55
C ASP A 214 19.76 -3.38 14.41
N LYS A 215 19.39 -4.58 13.95
CA LYS A 215 19.69 -5.83 14.64
C LYS A 215 21.20 -6.12 14.73
N GLU A 216 21.94 -5.91 13.65
CA GLU A 216 23.39 -6.07 13.59
C GLU A 216 24.13 -5.11 14.54
N LYS A 217 23.55 -3.95 14.80
CA LYS A 217 24.06 -2.94 15.76
C LYS A 217 23.60 -3.18 17.21
N GLY A 218 22.97 -4.31 17.49
CA GLY A 218 22.49 -4.68 18.83
C GLY A 218 21.06 -4.27 19.16
N GLY A 219 20.34 -3.73 18.19
CA GLY A 219 18.89 -3.49 18.30
C GLY A 219 18.08 -4.77 18.11
N ASN A 220 16.76 -4.64 18.12
CA ASN A 220 15.83 -5.76 17.92
C ASN A 220 15.35 -5.93 16.46
N GLY A 221 15.79 -5.07 15.55
CA GLY A 221 15.38 -5.06 14.15
C GLY A 221 14.05 -4.34 13.86
N TYR A 222 13.17 -4.16 14.85
CA TYR A 222 11.89 -3.49 14.64
C TYR A 222 12.07 -1.98 14.61
N VAL A 223 11.54 -1.35 13.57
CA VAL A 223 11.56 0.10 13.34
C VAL A 223 10.16 0.58 12.99
N PRO A 224 9.80 1.83 13.27
CA PRO A 224 8.47 2.33 12.92
C PRO A 224 8.26 2.38 11.40
N ILE A 225 7.03 2.13 10.97
CA ILE A 225 6.56 2.51 9.63
C ILE A 225 5.93 3.89 9.77
N SER A 226 6.62 4.92 9.25
CA SER A 226 6.10 6.28 9.26
C SER A 226 5.24 6.54 8.03
N LEU A 227 4.09 7.16 8.25
CA LEU A 227 3.18 7.64 7.21
C LEU A 227 3.36 9.14 6.92
N GLN A 228 4.41 9.77 7.47
CA GLN A 228 4.84 11.13 7.17
C GLN A 228 6.22 11.14 6.48
N TYR A 229 6.53 12.23 5.77
CA TYR A 229 7.82 12.37 5.08
C TYR A 229 8.97 12.70 6.05
N GLY A 230 8.72 13.62 6.95
CA GLY A 230 9.70 14.07 7.94
C GLY A 230 10.05 12.99 8.95
N SER A 231 11.12 13.24 9.69
CA SER A 231 11.56 12.34 10.76
C SER A 231 10.47 12.16 11.81
N TYR A 232 10.26 10.92 12.18
CA TYR A 232 9.31 10.53 13.22
C TYR A 232 9.97 9.62 14.24
N THR A 233 9.83 9.96 15.53
CA THR A 233 10.25 9.13 16.64
C THR A 233 9.00 8.48 17.27
N ALA A 234 8.97 7.16 17.35
CA ALA A 234 7.85 6.41 17.86
C ALA A 234 7.72 6.52 19.39
N GLU A 235 6.91 7.46 19.85
CA GLU A 235 6.71 7.72 21.29
C GLU A 235 5.54 6.93 21.87
N ASN A 236 4.49 6.69 21.06
CA ASN A 236 3.25 6.03 21.48
C ASN A 236 3.19 4.57 21.05
N ALA A 237 4.30 4.03 20.50
CA ALA A 237 4.37 2.63 20.13
C ALA A 237 4.12 1.72 21.34
N ARG A 238 3.39 0.63 21.09
CA ARG A 238 3.10 -0.36 22.12
C ARG A 238 4.36 -1.04 22.61
N ALA A 239 4.37 -1.43 23.88
CA ALA A 239 5.45 -2.26 24.44
C ALA A 239 5.53 -3.63 23.75
N GLN A 240 4.38 -4.15 23.30
CA GLN A 240 4.28 -5.33 22.45
C GLN A 240 3.43 -4.97 21.24
N SER A 241 4.05 -4.85 20.07
CA SER A 241 3.34 -4.75 18.80
C SER A 241 2.88 -6.13 18.34
N ILE A 242 1.98 -6.21 17.36
CA ILE A 242 1.63 -7.48 16.69
C ILE A 242 2.88 -8.13 16.09
N ALA A 243 3.82 -7.34 15.58
CA ALA A 243 5.11 -7.81 15.11
C ALA A 243 6.05 -8.30 16.25
N ALA A 244 5.61 -8.19 17.51
CA ALA A 244 6.43 -8.60 18.66
C ALA A 244 6.74 -10.10 18.71
N GLY A 245 6.10 -10.91 17.87
CA GLY A 245 6.25 -12.35 17.86
C GLY A 245 5.31 -13.05 18.83
N ASP A 246 5.51 -14.35 18.96
CA ASP A 246 4.69 -15.20 19.81
C ASP A 246 5.33 -15.32 21.20
N PRO A 247 4.74 -14.74 22.27
CA PRO A 247 5.30 -14.83 23.62
C PRO A 247 5.28 -16.25 24.17
N VAL A 248 4.49 -17.18 23.61
CA VAL A 248 4.51 -18.59 23.97
C VAL A 248 5.77 -19.26 23.44
N VAL A 249 6.22 -18.87 22.23
CA VAL A 249 7.43 -19.40 21.60
C VAL A 249 8.69 -18.81 22.20
N ASP A 250 8.68 -17.54 22.52
CA ASP A 250 9.81 -16.83 23.12
C ASP A 250 9.40 -15.88 24.24
N PRO A 251 9.08 -16.43 25.42
CA PRO A 251 8.66 -15.64 26.58
C PRO A 251 9.77 -14.73 27.13
N THR A 252 11.02 -14.98 26.77
CA THR A 252 12.17 -14.19 27.26
C THR A 252 12.46 -12.96 26.41
N ASN A 253 12.01 -12.93 25.17
CA ASN A 253 12.23 -11.80 24.27
C ASN A 253 11.04 -10.82 24.36
N THR A 254 11.07 -9.96 25.34
CA THR A 254 10.05 -8.93 25.57
C THR A 254 10.31 -7.64 24.80
N ASN A 255 11.53 -7.47 24.25
CA ASN A 255 11.92 -6.23 23.56
C ASN A 255 11.71 -6.34 22.03
N ARG A 256 10.47 -6.33 21.61
CA ARG A 256 10.10 -6.28 20.18
C ARG A 256 9.39 -4.98 19.79
N SER A 257 9.43 -3.99 20.67
CA SER A 257 8.88 -2.68 20.40
C SER A 257 9.86 -1.85 19.58
N TYR A 258 9.32 -0.98 18.73
CA TYR A 258 10.08 0.07 18.07
C TYR A 258 9.97 1.43 18.77
N LYS A 259 9.45 1.45 20.03
CA LYS A 259 9.31 2.67 20.82
C LYS A 259 10.68 3.37 21.02
N GLY A 260 10.68 4.68 20.81
CA GLY A 260 11.88 5.50 20.91
C GLY A 260 12.79 5.48 19.68
N LYS A 261 12.50 4.65 18.67
CA LYS A 261 13.26 4.61 17.41
C LYS A 261 12.74 5.67 16.44
N THR A 262 13.66 6.23 15.65
CA THR A 262 13.37 7.28 14.67
C THR A 262 13.53 6.74 13.27
N VAL A 263 12.63 7.14 12.38
CA VAL A 263 12.68 6.86 10.95
C VAL A 263 12.34 8.11 10.15
N THR A 264 12.91 8.22 8.97
CA THR A 264 12.61 9.28 7.98
C THR A 264 12.25 8.60 6.67
N ALA A 265 11.24 9.10 5.97
CA ALA A 265 10.88 8.55 4.68
C ALA A 265 12.02 8.67 3.67
N ALA A 266 12.32 7.60 2.94
CA ALA A 266 13.37 7.57 1.92
C ALA A 266 13.13 8.61 0.82
N ASN A 267 11.87 8.95 0.58
CA ASN A 267 11.43 9.96 -0.38
C ASN A 267 11.04 11.31 0.25
N ILE A 268 11.71 11.72 1.34
CA ILE A 268 11.50 13.04 1.98
C ILE A 268 11.69 14.20 0.99
N ALA A 269 12.45 14.01 -0.07
CA ALA A 269 12.60 14.99 -1.16
C ALA A 269 11.26 15.35 -1.83
N ASP A 270 10.25 14.48 -1.77
CA ASP A 270 8.90 14.77 -2.28
C ASP A 270 8.23 15.90 -1.50
N LEU A 271 8.35 15.91 -0.17
CA LEU A 271 7.88 17.02 0.67
C LEU A 271 8.63 18.31 0.31
N LYS A 272 9.97 18.23 0.20
CA LYS A 272 10.77 19.40 -0.19
C LYS A 272 10.34 19.95 -1.55
N THR A 273 10.05 19.09 -2.52
CA THR A 273 9.57 19.50 -3.85
C THR A 273 8.25 20.28 -3.76
N ILE A 274 7.31 19.86 -2.90
CA ILE A 274 6.06 20.58 -2.69
C ILE A 274 6.33 21.97 -2.10
N LEU A 275 7.10 22.04 -1.01
CA LEU A 275 7.37 23.29 -0.29
C LEU A 275 8.17 24.29 -1.13
N ASP A 276 9.22 23.83 -1.82
CA ASP A 276 10.04 24.67 -2.71
C ASP A 276 9.21 25.19 -3.89
N THR A 277 8.32 24.34 -4.44
CA THR A 277 7.41 24.75 -5.52
C THR A 277 6.47 25.83 -5.03
N LYS A 278 5.86 25.67 -3.85
CA LYS A 278 4.99 26.71 -3.28
C LYS A 278 5.72 28.02 -3.08
N ALA A 279 6.94 27.97 -2.55
CA ALA A 279 7.77 29.16 -2.38
C ALA A 279 8.06 29.84 -3.73
N ALA A 280 8.39 29.09 -4.78
CA ALA A 280 8.67 29.62 -6.12
C ALA A 280 7.39 30.15 -6.83
N MET A 281 6.24 29.56 -6.56
CA MET A 281 4.93 29.98 -7.10
C MET A 281 4.34 31.18 -6.36
N ALA A 282 4.86 31.52 -5.18
CA ALA A 282 4.39 32.61 -4.33
C ALA A 282 2.86 32.52 -4.03
N THR A 283 2.07 33.44 -4.55
CA THR A 283 0.61 33.45 -4.36
C THR A 283 -0.17 32.60 -5.35
N LYS A 284 0.52 32.02 -6.36
CA LYS A 284 -0.12 31.21 -7.36
C LYS A 284 -0.41 29.79 -6.82
N PRO A 285 -1.45 29.16 -7.35
CA PRO A 285 -1.90 27.86 -6.83
C PRO A 285 -0.92 26.72 -7.12
N VAL A 286 -0.86 25.81 -6.16
CA VAL A 286 -0.13 24.54 -6.28
C VAL A 286 -1.12 23.39 -6.13
N ILE A 287 -1.12 22.49 -7.10
CA ILE A 287 -1.91 21.25 -7.12
C ILE A 287 -0.96 20.11 -6.85
N VAL A 288 -1.20 19.35 -5.78
CA VAL A 288 -0.42 18.17 -5.43
C VAL A 288 -1.17 16.92 -5.87
N SER A 289 -0.57 16.14 -6.76
CA SER A 289 -1.02 14.79 -7.14
C SER A 289 -0.14 13.76 -6.45
N MET A 290 -0.70 13.03 -5.49
CA MET A 290 0.02 12.06 -4.67
C MET A 290 -0.40 10.62 -5.02
N ALA A 291 0.56 9.81 -5.46
CA ALA A 291 0.38 8.37 -5.64
C ALA A 291 0.59 7.64 -4.30
N LEU A 292 -0.46 7.02 -3.78
CA LEU A 292 -0.48 6.35 -2.49
C LEU A 292 -0.24 4.85 -2.61
N SER A 293 0.63 4.31 -1.78
CA SER A 293 0.74 2.89 -1.47
C SER A 293 0.16 2.58 -0.09
N ASN A 294 0.24 3.56 0.82
CA ASN A 294 -0.28 3.53 2.17
C ASN A 294 -1.07 4.83 2.44
N PRO A 295 -1.89 4.91 3.50
CA PRO A 295 -2.36 6.19 4.00
C PRO A 295 -1.19 7.14 4.26
N ALA A 296 -1.41 8.45 4.21
CA ALA A 296 -0.35 9.44 4.43
C ALA A 296 -0.80 10.55 5.37
N VAL A 297 0.11 11.03 6.19
CA VAL A 297 -0.05 12.25 7.00
C VAL A 297 0.18 13.45 6.08
N VAL A 298 -0.90 14.06 5.61
CA VAL A 298 -0.82 15.22 4.70
C VAL A 298 -0.62 16.54 5.41
N ALA A 299 -0.66 16.56 6.74
CA ALA A 299 -0.50 17.74 7.57
C ALA A 299 0.81 18.52 7.29
N GLU A 300 1.84 17.82 6.78
CA GLU A 300 3.15 18.42 6.49
C GLU A 300 3.12 19.43 5.32
N PHE A 301 2.11 19.34 4.42
CA PHE A 301 2.07 20.19 3.23
C PHE A 301 0.66 20.67 2.85
N GLU A 302 -0.40 20.19 3.51
CA GLU A 302 -1.78 20.46 3.11
C GLU A 302 -2.06 21.98 2.95
N LYS A 303 -1.52 22.81 3.85
CA LYS A 303 -1.73 24.26 3.83
C LYS A 303 -1.06 24.96 2.63
N GLU A 304 -0.04 24.33 2.07
CA GLU A 304 0.73 24.84 0.93
C GLU A 304 0.15 24.41 -0.43
N ALA A 305 -0.87 23.53 -0.41
CA ALA A 305 -1.55 23.04 -1.60
C ALA A 305 -2.98 23.56 -1.65
N GLU A 306 -3.35 24.22 -2.74
CA GLU A 306 -4.74 24.61 -2.99
C GLU A 306 -5.60 23.43 -3.44
N CYS A 307 -5.00 22.44 -4.13
CA CYS A 307 -5.68 21.20 -4.49
C CYS A 307 -4.83 20.00 -4.15
N ILE A 308 -5.48 18.92 -3.70
CA ILE A 308 -4.84 17.63 -3.41
C ILE A 308 -5.63 16.53 -4.08
N ILE A 309 -4.93 15.74 -4.90
CA ILE A 309 -5.44 14.56 -5.59
C ILE A 309 -4.69 13.34 -5.05
N ALA A 310 -5.41 12.30 -4.63
CA ALA A 310 -4.85 11.02 -4.27
C ALA A 310 -5.16 9.97 -5.36
N SER A 311 -4.16 9.20 -5.75
CA SER A 311 -4.29 8.11 -6.73
C SER A 311 -3.57 6.85 -6.24
N PHE A 312 -3.84 5.72 -6.87
CA PHE A 312 -3.36 4.40 -6.46
C PHE A 312 -2.66 3.67 -7.61
N GLY A 313 -1.78 4.38 -8.33
CA GLY A 313 -1.04 3.83 -9.46
C GLY A 313 -1.84 3.83 -10.75
N VAL A 314 -2.27 5.01 -11.19
CA VAL A 314 -2.99 5.24 -12.45
C VAL A 314 -2.06 5.77 -13.54
N GLN A 315 -2.50 5.70 -14.79
CA GLN A 315 -1.80 6.30 -15.92
C GLN A 315 -1.84 7.84 -15.84
N ASP A 316 -0.79 8.50 -16.34
CA ASP A 316 -0.71 9.96 -16.40
C ASP A 316 -1.93 10.58 -17.09
N GLN A 317 -2.41 9.95 -18.16
CA GLN A 317 -3.58 10.43 -18.89
C GLN A 317 -4.82 10.52 -18.00
N ALA A 318 -5.06 9.54 -17.11
CA ALA A 318 -6.21 9.56 -16.22
C ALA A 318 -6.14 10.73 -15.22
N LEU A 319 -4.94 11.05 -14.72
CA LEU A 319 -4.74 12.23 -13.87
C LEU A 319 -4.97 13.52 -14.65
N LEU A 320 -4.46 13.62 -15.87
CA LEU A 320 -4.61 14.81 -16.71
C LEU A 320 -6.05 15.00 -17.16
N ASP A 321 -6.81 13.94 -17.41
CA ASP A 321 -8.24 14.01 -17.70
C ASP A 321 -9.04 14.59 -16.52
N ILE A 322 -8.71 14.19 -15.29
CA ILE A 322 -9.31 14.82 -14.08
C ILE A 322 -8.88 16.28 -13.96
N VAL A 323 -7.57 16.58 -14.05
CA VAL A 323 -7.07 17.95 -13.88
C VAL A 323 -7.63 18.91 -14.93
N SER A 324 -7.82 18.47 -16.17
CA SER A 324 -8.37 19.27 -17.27
C SER A 324 -9.90 19.35 -17.28
N GLY A 325 -10.58 18.50 -16.50
CA GLY A 325 -12.04 18.39 -16.52
C GLY A 325 -12.61 17.53 -17.66
N ALA A 326 -11.77 16.81 -18.40
CA ALA A 326 -12.23 15.80 -19.37
C ALA A 326 -12.98 14.66 -18.67
N ALA A 327 -12.66 14.41 -17.40
CA ALA A 327 -13.40 13.51 -16.52
C ALA A 327 -13.67 14.17 -15.16
N GLU A 328 -14.84 13.89 -14.57
CA GLU A 328 -15.18 14.37 -13.22
C GLU A 328 -14.67 13.38 -12.17
N PRO A 329 -13.99 13.84 -11.08
CA PRO A 329 -13.62 12.97 -9.99
C PRO A 329 -14.88 12.41 -9.30
N SER A 330 -14.84 11.11 -9.03
CA SER A 330 -15.99 10.40 -8.44
C SER A 330 -15.59 9.36 -7.39
N ALA A 331 -14.30 9.25 -7.11
CA ALA A 331 -13.77 8.29 -6.17
C ALA A 331 -13.97 8.72 -4.72
N LEU A 332 -14.01 7.74 -3.84
CA LEU A 332 -14.05 7.90 -2.40
C LEU A 332 -12.81 7.26 -1.79
N LEU A 333 -12.26 7.84 -0.72
CA LEU A 333 -11.12 7.28 -0.01
C LEU A 333 -11.42 5.84 0.45
N PRO A 334 -10.58 4.87 0.11
CA PRO A 334 -10.72 3.49 0.58
C PRO A 334 -10.12 3.27 1.97
N VAL A 335 -9.52 4.31 2.56
CA VAL A 335 -8.83 4.30 3.86
C VAL A 335 -9.04 5.62 4.57
N GLN A 336 -8.79 5.64 5.90
CA GLN A 336 -8.65 6.90 6.64
C GLN A 336 -7.27 7.50 6.39
N MET A 337 -7.18 8.82 6.18
CA MET A 337 -5.90 9.54 6.17
C MET A 337 -5.64 10.06 7.58
N PRO A 338 -4.56 9.66 8.25
CA PRO A 338 -4.33 9.99 9.65
C PRO A 338 -4.07 11.47 9.89
N ALA A 339 -4.57 12.00 11.01
CA ALA A 339 -4.27 13.36 11.43
C ALA A 339 -2.78 13.56 11.71
N ASN A 340 -2.13 12.55 12.28
CA ASN A 340 -0.71 12.55 12.64
C ASN A 340 -0.25 11.12 12.97
N MET A 341 1.05 10.94 13.22
CA MET A 341 1.59 9.63 13.56
C MET A 341 1.17 9.12 14.95
N LYS A 342 0.78 10.00 15.88
CA LYS A 342 0.28 9.58 17.19
C LYS A 342 -0.98 8.73 17.03
N THR A 343 -1.96 9.20 16.26
CA THR A 343 -3.20 8.44 16.05
C THR A 343 -2.96 7.12 15.28
N VAL A 344 -1.92 7.05 14.43
CA VAL A 344 -1.50 5.80 13.78
C VAL A 344 -1.00 4.78 14.80
N GLU A 345 -0.24 5.19 15.81
CA GLU A 345 0.29 4.29 16.83
C GLU A 345 -0.74 3.90 17.90
N GLU A 346 -1.72 4.76 18.15
CA GLU A 346 -2.77 4.53 19.15
C GLU A 346 -3.91 3.63 18.65
N GLN A 347 -4.07 3.50 17.30
CA GLN A 347 -5.10 2.64 16.73
C GLN A 347 -4.92 1.16 17.13
N LYS A 348 -6.01 0.44 17.18
CA LYS A 348 -6.02 -1.01 17.43
C LYS A 348 -6.23 -1.75 16.13
N GLU A 349 -5.49 -2.82 15.93
CA GLU A 349 -5.42 -3.56 14.66
C GLU A 349 -6.76 -4.19 14.24
N ASP A 350 -7.63 -4.47 15.20
CA ASP A 350 -8.91 -5.14 14.98
C ASP A 350 -10.15 -4.23 15.19
N VAL A 351 -9.93 -2.93 15.44
CA VAL A 351 -11.00 -1.94 15.61
C VAL A 351 -11.04 -1.02 14.40
N PRO A 352 -12.07 -1.12 13.55
CA PRO A 352 -12.21 -0.24 12.40
C PRO A 352 -12.62 1.17 12.84
N HIS A 353 -12.11 2.18 12.12
CA HIS A 353 -12.43 3.60 12.32
C HIS A 353 -12.05 4.19 13.69
N ASP A 354 -11.05 3.63 14.36
CA ASP A 354 -10.56 4.15 15.65
C ASP A 354 -9.39 5.14 15.50
N MET A 355 -8.96 5.40 14.26
CA MET A 355 -7.92 6.38 13.96
C MET A 355 -8.53 7.76 13.70
N GLU A 356 -7.95 8.81 14.29
CA GLU A 356 -8.34 10.19 14.01
C GLU A 356 -7.94 10.57 12.58
N SER A 357 -8.93 10.92 11.76
CA SER A 357 -8.69 11.35 10.38
C SER A 357 -8.31 12.82 10.32
N TYR A 358 -7.44 13.17 9.38
CA TYR A 358 -7.03 14.54 9.13
C TYR A 358 -8.23 15.42 8.71
N VAL A 359 -8.27 16.65 9.24
CA VAL A 359 -9.21 17.68 8.83
C VAL A 359 -8.43 18.80 8.17
N ASP A 360 -8.74 19.09 6.90
CA ASP A 360 -8.05 20.09 6.11
C ASP A 360 -8.45 21.54 6.48
N SER A 361 -7.78 22.51 5.87
CA SER A 361 -8.02 23.93 6.09
C SER A 361 -9.39 24.41 5.57
N GLU A 362 -10.09 23.61 4.78
CA GLU A 362 -11.45 23.87 4.29
C GLU A 362 -12.53 23.15 5.13
N GLY A 363 -12.12 22.43 6.19
CA GLY A 363 -13.01 21.68 7.07
C GLY A 363 -13.40 20.30 6.57
N ASN A 364 -12.77 19.78 5.51
CA ASN A 364 -13.03 18.43 5.01
C ASN A 364 -12.29 17.40 5.86
N LYS A 365 -13.00 16.39 6.32
CA LYS A 365 -12.42 15.27 7.05
C LYS A 365 -12.05 14.15 6.08
N TYR A 366 -10.76 13.80 6.01
CA TYR A 366 -10.25 12.76 5.12
C TYR A 366 -10.46 11.36 5.69
N ASP A 367 -11.72 11.05 5.96
CA ASP A 367 -12.16 9.78 6.51
C ASP A 367 -12.45 8.76 5.40
N PHE A 368 -12.63 7.49 5.76
CA PHE A 368 -13.12 6.46 4.85
C PHE A 368 -14.39 6.92 4.14
N ALA A 369 -14.45 6.68 2.84
CA ALA A 369 -15.54 7.11 1.95
C ALA A 369 -15.69 8.63 1.76
N PHE A 370 -14.65 9.43 2.06
CA PHE A 370 -14.61 10.84 1.69
C PHE A 370 -14.09 11.03 0.26
N GLY A 371 -14.60 12.02 -0.44
CA GLY A 371 -14.12 12.47 -1.74
C GLY A 371 -14.92 13.67 -2.22
N LEU A 372 -14.32 14.46 -3.12
CA LEU A 372 -14.93 15.61 -3.77
C LEU A 372 -15.20 15.33 -5.25
N ASN A 373 -16.23 15.97 -5.78
CA ASN A 373 -16.43 16.20 -7.20
C ASN A 373 -16.49 17.71 -7.48
N TRP A 374 -16.82 18.11 -8.70
CA TRP A 374 -16.90 19.55 -9.06
C TRP A 374 -17.95 20.33 -8.28
N LYS A 375 -18.94 19.67 -7.69
CA LYS A 375 -20.00 20.27 -6.88
C LYS A 375 -19.65 20.37 -5.39
N GLY A 376 -18.62 19.67 -4.93
CA GLY A 376 -18.19 19.58 -3.54
C GLY A 376 -18.15 18.16 -3.02
N VAL A 377 -18.41 17.95 -1.72
CA VAL A 377 -18.38 16.64 -1.08
C VAL A 377 -19.37 15.68 -1.74
N ILE A 378 -18.88 14.52 -2.17
CA ILE A 378 -19.70 13.47 -2.74
C ILE A 378 -20.63 12.91 -1.66
N ASN A 379 -21.93 12.95 -1.94
CA ASN A 379 -22.96 12.43 -1.06
C ASN A 379 -23.98 11.64 -1.89
N ASP A 380 -23.81 10.35 -1.98
CA ASP A 380 -24.62 9.43 -2.78
C ASP A 380 -24.89 8.10 -2.06
N SER A 381 -25.47 7.13 -2.75
CA SER A 381 -25.81 5.81 -2.18
C SER A 381 -24.60 5.06 -1.64
N ARG A 382 -23.41 5.29 -2.20
CA ARG A 382 -22.15 4.67 -1.72
C ARG A 382 -21.78 5.23 -0.35
N THR A 383 -21.78 6.56 -0.19
CA THR A 383 -21.47 7.22 1.08
C THR A 383 -22.49 6.88 2.16
N ALA A 384 -23.78 6.77 1.82
CA ALA A 384 -24.83 6.33 2.73
C ALA A 384 -24.57 4.90 3.27
N LYS A 385 -24.14 3.99 2.38
CA LYS A 385 -23.76 2.63 2.75
C LYS A 385 -22.57 2.60 3.69
N TYR A 386 -21.54 3.40 3.44
CA TYR A 386 -20.29 3.39 4.20
C TYR A 386 -20.33 4.20 5.50
N LYS A 387 -21.33 5.07 5.69
CA LYS A 387 -21.60 5.74 6.98
C LYS A 387 -22.19 4.82 8.06
N GLN A 388 -22.55 3.60 7.71
CA GLN A 388 -23.00 2.62 8.72
C GLN A 388 -21.85 2.30 9.68
N LYS A 389 -22.17 2.25 10.96
CA LYS A 389 -21.18 1.85 11.98
C LYS A 389 -20.60 0.49 11.61
N PRO A 390 -19.26 0.31 11.64
CA PRO A 390 -18.66 -0.99 11.38
C PRO A 390 -19.25 -2.00 12.36
N LYS A 391 -19.47 -3.21 11.87
CA LYS A 391 -19.82 -4.33 12.75
C LYS A 391 -18.60 -4.57 13.64
N THR A 392 -18.68 -4.17 14.91
CA THR A 392 -17.68 -4.56 15.91
C THR A 392 -17.56 -6.08 15.88
N ALA A 393 -16.33 -6.58 16.05
CA ALA A 393 -16.13 -8.01 16.18
C ALA A 393 -17.08 -8.53 17.27
N LEU A 394 -17.81 -9.58 16.93
CA LEU A 394 -18.61 -10.29 17.93
C LEU A 394 -17.63 -10.70 19.05
N LYS A 395 -17.94 -10.27 20.27
CA LYS A 395 -17.20 -10.66 21.47
C LYS A 395 -17.22 -12.18 21.64
#